data_b50c6d5db31aa6a5579fd2de60e1885e
#
_entry.id   b50c6d5db31aa6a5579fd2de60e1885e
#
_cell.length_a   1.000
_cell.length_b   1.000
_cell.length_c   1.000
_cell.angle_alpha   90.00
_cell.angle_beta   90.00
_cell.angle_gamma   90.00
#
_symmetry.space_group_name_H-M   'P 1'
#
loop_
_entity.id
_entity.type
_entity.pdbx_description
1 polymer ?
#
loop_
_entity_poly.entity_id
_entity_poly.type
_entity_poly.pdbx_seq_one_letter_code
_entity_poly.pdbx_strand_id
1 'polypeptide(L)'
;MKKIALFLFLCCLFAGYGMAQNVQLHYDFGHAIYESLEDRPKFTTTVEMFKADKWGSTYFFVDMDYANKGVASAYWEISRELKFWDNPFSAHVEYNGGLNYINNAYLVGATYTWNNSDFTKGFTFAPMYKYIAKNESPNNFQLTATWYLHFCGGKYTFSGFADFWREKHTDAKGDMHEYIFMSEPQFWVNLNKFKHV
;
A
#
# COMPACT_ATOMS: atom_id res chain seq x y z
N MET A 1 -17.80 -24.62 -6.26
CA MET A 1 -17.03 -24.88 -7.48
C MET A 1 -17.21 -23.82 -8.57
N LYS A 2 -18.44 -23.46 -9.00
CA LYS A 2 -18.67 -22.47 -10.08
C LYS A 2 -18.11 -21.06 -9.77
N LYS A 3 -18.13 -20.61 -8.51
CA LYS A 3 -17.63 -19.29 -8.10
C LYS A 3 -16.08 -19.20 -8.11
N ILE A 4 -15.39 -20.31 -7.80
CA ILE A 4 -13.92 -20.39 -7.84
C ILE A 4 -13.44 -20.42 -9.30
N ALA A 5 -14.14 -21.13 -10.16
CA ALA A 5 -13.83 -21.18 -11.60
C ALA A 5 -14.02 -19.80 -12.27
N LEU A 6 -15.05 -19.03 -11.86
CA LEU A 6 -15.28 -17.68 -12.36
C LEU A 6 -14.19 -16.72 -11.90
N PHE A 7 -13.74 -16.84 -10.64
CA PHE A 7 -12.66 -16.01 -10.10
C PHE A 7 -11.32 -16.30 -10.81
N LEU A 8 -10.97 -17.58 -11.00
CA LEU A 8 -9.79 -17.98 -11.76
C LEU A 8 -9.87 -17.55 -13.23
N PHE A 9 -11.05 -17.61 -13.85
CA PHE A 9 -11.26 -17.13 -15.21
C PHE A 9 -11.09 -15.62 -15.33
N LEU A 10 -11.59 -14.84 -14.36
CA LEU A 10 -11.36 -13.39 -14.29
C LEU A 10 -9.86 -13.07 -14.14
N CYS A 11 -9.14 -13.77 -13.28
CA CYS A 11 -7.69 -13.62 -13.12
C CYS A 11 -6.93 -13.91 -14.42
N CYS A 12 -7.35 -14.91 -15.21
CA CYS A 12 -6.73 -15.25 -16.50
C CYS A 12 -7.00 -14.22 -17.59
N LEU A 13 -8.14 -13.51 -17.58
CA LEU A 13 -8.44 -12.46 -18.56
C LEU A 13 -7.56 -11.23 -18.41
N PHE A 14 -7.00 -10.98 -17.24
CA PHE A 14 -6.07 -9.86 -16.98
C PHE A 14 -4.59 -10.20 -17.24
N ALA A 15 -4.25 -11.48 -17.45
CA ALA A 15 -2.86 -11.93 -17.67
C ALA A 15 -2.28 -11.55 -19.05
N GLY A 16 -3.05 -10.93 -19.94
CA GLY A 16 -2.63 -10.66 -21.33
C GLY A 16 -2.01 -9.28 -21.59
N TYR A 17 -2.00 -8.38 -20.65
CA TYR A 17 -1.40 -7.05 -20.80
C TYR A 17 -0.32 -6.88 -19.74
N GLY A 18 0.92 -6.62 -20.13
CA GLY A 18 2.08 -6.42 -19.26
C GLY A 18 1.89 -5.28 -18.26
N MET A 19 1.00 -5.47 -17.31
CA MET A 19 0.79 -4.62 -16.15
C MET A 19 1.59 -5.19 -14.99
N ALA A 20 2.32 -4.35 -14.27
CA ALA A 20 2.98 -4.76 -13.04
C ALA A 20 1.91 -5.04 -11.98
N GLN A 21 1.40 -6.26 -11.99
CA GLN A 21 0.49 -6.78 -10.98
C GLN A 21 1.23 -7.81 -10.16
N ASN A 22 1.08 -7.76 -8.86
CA ASN A 22 1.56 -8.84 -8.01
C ASN A 22 0.49 -9.30 -7.02
N VAL A 23 0.63 -10.53 -6.56
CA VAL A 23 -0.15 -11.11 -5.48
C VAL A 23 0.84 -11.55 -4.42
N GLN A 24 0.65 -11.07 -3.21
CA GLN A 24 1.51 -11.35 -2.08
C GLN A 24 0.73 -12.16 -1.04
N LEU A 25 1.42 -13.03 -0.34
CA LEU A 25 0.93 -13.73 0.85
C LEU A 25 1.83 -13.35 2.02
N HIS A 26 1.25 -12.76 3.04
CA HIS A 26 1.92 -12.36 4.26
C HIS A 26 1.55 -13.28 5.40
N TYR A 27 2.52 -13.58 6.27
CA TYR A 27 2.34 -14.25 7.52
C TYR A 27 2.79 -13.35 8.66
N ASP A 28 1.93 -13.09 9.63
CA ASP A 28 2.26 -12.27 10.80
C ASP A 28 3.00 -13.12 11.85
N PHE A 29 4.33 -13.01 11.85
CA PHE A 29 5.16 -13.62 12.88
C PHE A 29 4.92 -13.02 14.27
N GLY A 30 4.50 -11.75 14.36
CA GLY A 30 4.13 -11.10 15.61
C GLY A 30 3.00 -11.83 16.32
N HIS A 31 1.96 -12.25 15.57
CA HIS A 31 0.88 -13.08 16.07
C HIS A 31 1.38 -14.40 16.72
N ALA A 32 2.45 -14.99 16.17
CA ALA A 32 2.97 -16.27 16.66
C ALA A 32 3.97 -16.14 17.83
N ILE A 33 4.57 -14.97 18.03
CA ILE A 33 5.68 -14.76 18.97
C ILE A 33 5.23 -13.97 20.22
N TYR A 34 4.27 -13.06 20.07
CA TYR A 34 3.85 -12.16 21.14
C TYR A 34 2.38 -12.40 21.51
N GLU A 35 2.13 -12.80 22.76
CA GLU A 35 0.75 -13.00 23.29
C GLU A 35 -0.14 -11.77 23.13
N SER A 36 0.43 -10.57 23.26
CA SER A 36 -0.30 -9.30 23.08
C SER A 36 -0.78 -9.05 21.64
N LEU A 37 -0.36 -9.86 20.66
CA LEU A 37 -0.70 -9.76 19.24
C LEU A 37 -1.46 -10.99 18.70
N GLU A 38 -1.92 -11.89 19.58
CA GLU A 38 -2.60 -13.13 19.18
C GLU A 38 -3.94 -12.92 18.47
N ASP A 39 -4.59 -11.77 18.71
CA ASP A 39 -5.86 -11.39 18.06
C ASP A 39 -5.67 -10.85 16.64
N ARG A 40 -4.44 -10.61 16.20
CA ARG A 40 -4.16 -10.13 14.83
C ARG A 40 -4.37 -11.25 13.81
N PRO A 41 -4.77 -10.91 12.57
CA PRO A 41 -4.85 -11.87 11.48
C PRO A 41 -3.49 -12.55 11.24
N LYS A 42 -3.49 -13.86 11.11
CA LYS A 42 -2.28 -14.66 10.83
C LYS A 42 -1.79 -14.48 9.40
N PHE A 43 -2.74 -14.37 8.48
CA PHE A 43 -2.48 -14.29 7.06
C PHE A 43 -3.18 -13.08 6.46
N THR A 44 -2.46 -12.38 5.61
CA THR A 44 -2.98 -11.32 4.74
C THR A 44 -2.58 -11.63 3.31
N THR A 45 -3.48 -11.46 2.37
CA THR A 45 -3.13 -11.42 0.94
C THR A 45 -3.26 -10.01 0.42
N THR A 46 -2.24 -9.56 -0.31
CA THR A 46 -2.24 -8.29 -1.01
C THR A 46 -2.32 -8.53 -2.51
N VAL A 47 -3.21 -7.82 -3.17
CA VAL A 47 -3.22 -7.68 -4.62
C VAL A 47 -2.89 -6.24 -4.94
N GLU A 48 -1.82 -6.01 -5.66
CA GLU A 48 -1.41 -4.65 -6.01
C GLU A 48 -1.12 -4.50 -7.50
N MET A 49 -1.25 -3.27 -8.00
CA MET A 49 -0.92 -2.89 -9.36
C MET A 49 -0.28 -1.50 -9.39
N PHE A 50 0.82 -1.39 -10.11
CA PHE A 50 1.37 -0.13 -10.55
C PHE A 50 1.34 -0.05 -12.08
N LYS A 51 0.82 1.05 -12.62
CA LYS A 51 0.82 1.31 -14.05
C LYS A 51 1.17 2.76 -14.36
N ALA A 52 2.31 2.96 -15.02
CA ALA A 52 2.66 4.25 -15.60
C ALA A 52 2.02 4.42 -16.99
N ASP A 53 1.66 5.65 -17.33
CA ASP A 53 1.19 6.06 -18.65
C ASP A 53 1.72 7.47 -19.01
N LYS A 54 1.32 8.00 -20.17
CA LYS A 54 1.77 9.32 -20.64
C LYS A 54 1.33 10.52 -19.79
N TRP A 55 0.39 10.30 -18.86
CA TRP A 55 -0.19 11.34 -18.01
C TRP A 55 0.20 11.19 -16.53
N GLY A 56 1.05 10.18 -16.21
CA GLY A 56 1.47 9.90 -14.85
C GLY A 56 1.42 8.42 -14.51
N SER A 57 0.88 8.07 -13.35
CA SER A 57 0.77 6.67 -12.92
C SER A 57 -0.48 6.40 -12.09
N THR A 58 -0.97 5.18 -12.14
CA THR A 58 -2.00 4.66 -11.25
C THR A 58 -1.39 3.59 -10.38
N TYR A 59 -1.67 3.64 -9.10
CA TYR A 59 -1.35 2.59 -8.14
C TYR A 59 -2.61 2.20 -7.39
N PHE A 60 -2.80 0.93 -7.14
CA PHE A 60 -3.77 0.44 -6.17
C PHE A 60 -3.27 -0.81 -5.48
N PHE A 61 -3.78 -1.04 -4.28
CA PHE A 61 -3.70 -2.34 -3.63
C PHE A 61 -4.96 -2.65 -2.84
N VAL A 62 -5.13 -3.92 -2.56
CA VAL A 62 -6.17 -4.46 -1.68
C VAL A 62 -5.53 -5.49 -0.76
N ASP A 63 -5.57 -5.22 0.53
CA ASP A 63 -5.19 -6.16 1.58
C ASP A 63 -6.43 -6.88 2.08
N MET A 64 -6.34 -8.19 2.23
CA MET A 64 -7.41 -9.03 2.76
C MET A 64 -6.87 -9.86 3.92
N ASP A 65 -7.36 -9.57 5.11
CA ASP A 65 -7.03 -10.29 6.33
C ASP A 65 -7.96 -11.49 6.52
N TYR A 66 -7.38 -12.61 6.91
CA TYR A 66 -8.13 -13.85 7.05
C TYR A 66 -8.30 -14.27 8.50
N ALA A 67 -9.52 -14.71 8.82
CA ALA A 67 -9.86 -15.44 10.04
C ALA A 67 -10.52 -16.79 9.69
N ASN A 68 -10.93 -17.54 10.71
CA ASN A 68 -11.45 -18.90 10.55
C ASN A 68 -12.61 -19.07 9.56
N LYS A 69 -13.34 -18.00 9.24
CA LYS A 69 -14.51 -18.02 8.33
C LYS A 69 -14.26 -17.35 6.98
N GLY A 70 -13.02 -17.03 6.65
CA GLY A 70 -12.64 -16.35 5.40
C GLY A 70 -12.12 -14.94 5.64
N VAL A 71 -12.38 -14.00 4.74
CA VAL A 71 -11.93 -12.60 4.86
C VAL A 71 -12.64 -11.94 6.03
N ALA A 72 -11.87 -11.53 7.03
CA ALA A 72 -12.33 -10.85 8.24
C ALA A 72 -12.35 -9.33 8.08
N SER A 73 -11.33 -8.78 7.43
CA SER A 73 -11.22 -7.37 7.07
C SER A 73 -10.59 -7.21 5.70
N ALA A 74 -10.78 -6.07 5.10
CA ALA A 74 -10.07 -5.68 3.89
C ALA A 74 -9.84 -4.16 3.92
N TYR A 75 -8.67 -3.76 3.43
CA TYR A 75 -8.31 -2.37 3.19
C TYR A 75 -7.84 -2.20 1.76
N TRP A 76 -8.17 -1.09 1.14
CA TRP A 76 -7.74 -0.78 -0.22
C TRP A 76 -7.43 0.70 -0.39
N GLU A 77 -6.48 0.95 -1.25
CA GLU A 77 -6.16 2.27 -1.76
C GLU A 77 -6.14 2.26 -3.28
N ILE A 78 -6.54 3.38 -3.85
CA ILE A 78 -6.31 3.68 -5.25
C ILE A 78 -5.83 5.11 -5.38
N SER A 79 -4.68 5.30 -6.00
CA SER A 79 -4.08 6.61 -6.21
C SER A 79 -3.77 6.87 -7.68
N ARG A 80 -3.80 8.15 -8.03
CA ARG A 80 -3.44 8.63 -9.35
C ARG A 80 -2.49 9.81 -9.23
N GLU A 81 -1.32 9.66 -9.84
CA GLU A 81 -0.40 10.74 -10.12
C GLU A 81 -0.71 11.35 -11.48
N LEU A 82 -0.93 12.67 -11.53
CA LEU A 82 -1.17 13.41 -12.75
C LEU A 82 0.02 14.33 -13.02
N LYS A 83 0.66 14.12 -14.16
CA LYS A 83 1.88 14.82 -14.56
C LYS A 83 1.75 15.31 -16.01
N PHE A 84 1.51 16.62 -16.16
CA PHE A 84 1.32 17.27 -17.45
C PHE A 84 2.53 18.13 -17.86
N TRP A 85 3.61 18.09 -17.08
CA TRP A 85 4.80 18.93 -17.20
C TRP A 85 6.07 18.13 -16.98
N ASP A 86 7.18 18.70 -17.41
CA ASP A 86 8.50 18.07 -17.28
C ASP A 86 9.26 18.61 -16.04
N ASN A 87 8.83 18.18 -14.86
CA ASN A 87 9.51 18.45 -13.57
C ASN A 87 9.25 17.30 -12.59
N PRO A 88 9.89 17.25 -11.41
CA PRO A 88 9.75 16.13 -10.47
C PRO A 88 8.43 16.08 -9.69
N PHE A 89 7.53 17.03 -9.90
CA PHE A 89 6.25 17.08 -9.19
C PHE A 89 5.11 16.50 -10.03
N SER A 90 4.13 15.88 -9.37
CA SER A 90 2.84 15.47 -9.91
C SER A 90 1.71 15.95 -9.00
N ALA A 91 0.51 16.10 -9.54
CA ALA A 91 -0.68 16.26 -8.73
C ALA A 91 -1.16 14.86 -8.29
N HIS A 92 -1.48 14.71 -7.01
CA HIS A 92 -1.87 13.45 -6.39
C HIS A 92 -3.36 13.48 -6.02
N VAL A 93 -4.06 12.42 -6.36
CA VAL A 93 -5.41 12.12 -5.85
C VAL A 93 -5.48 10.67 -5.41
N GLU A 94 -6.12 10.43 -4.26
CA GLU A 94 -6.18 9.10 -3.67
C GLU A 94 -7.52 8.87 -2.97
N TYR A 95 -7.99 7.64 -3.00
CA TYR A 95 -9.13 7.15 -2.25
C TYR A 95 -8.74 5.90 -1.46
N ASN A 96 -9.03 5.93 -0.17
CA ASN A 96 -8.84 4.82 0.75
C ASN A 96 -10.18 4.34 1.29
N GLY A 97 -10.30 3.06 1.47
CA GLY A 97 -11.50 2.45 2.02
C GLY A 97 -11.27 1.05 2.56
N GLY A 98 -12.30 0.47 3.14
CA GLY A 98 -12.19 -0.87 3.67
C GLY A 98 -13.53 -1.44 4.13
N LEU A 99 -13.46 -2.67 4.61
CA LEU A 99 -14.58 -3.35 5.25
C LEU A 99 -14.57 -3.07 6.76
N ASN A 100 -15.75 -3.15 7.34
CA ASN A 100 -16.03 -3.04 8.78
C ASN A 100 -15.78 -1.62 9.35
N TYR A 101 -14.70 -1.41 10.08
CA TYR A 101 -14.45 -0.17 10.85
C TYR A 101 -13.63 0.88 10.11
N ILE A 102 -13.27 0.63 8.85
CA ILE A 102 -12.43 1.53 8.07
C ILE A 102 -13.31 2.58 7.38
N ASN A 103 -13.13 3.84 7.75
CA ASN A 103 -13.80 4.96 7.12
C ASN A 103 -13.20 5.24 5.74
N ASN A 104 -14.06 5.66 4.81
CA ASN A 104 -13.59 6.16 3.52
C ASN A 104 -12.79 7.46 3.70
N ALA A 105 -11.65 7.55 3.06
CA ALA A 105 -10.84 8.76 3.03
C ALA A 105 -10.54 9.19 1.58
N TYR A 106 -10.44 10.50 1.37
CA TYR A 106 -10.12 11.11 0.10
C TYR A 106 -8.95 12.05 0.31
N LEU A 107 -7.90 11.86 -0.49
CA LEU A 107 -6.68 12.63 -0.36
C LEU A 107 -6.40 13.37 -1.67
N VAL A 108 -5.90 14.59 -1.54
CA VAL A 108 -5.46 15.40 -2.65
C VAL A 108 -4.21 16.18 -2.25
N GLY A 109 -3.21 16.22 -3.13
CA GLY A 109 -1.95 16.88 -2.83
C GLY A 109 -1.01 16.90 -4.02
N ALA A 110 0.26 16.92 -3.72
CA ALA A 110 1.33 16.86 -4.73
C ALA A 110 2.38 15.86 -4.29
N THR A 111 2.95 15.14 -5.25
CA THR A 111 4.06 14.21 -5.01
C THR A 111 5.32 14.75 -5.65
N TYR A 112 6.39 14.85 -4.87
CA TYR A 112 7.75 14.99 -5.37
C TYR A 112 8.33 13.61 -5.59
N THR A 113 8.90 13.34 -6.78
CA THR A 113 9.54 12.07 -7.12
C THR A 113 10.98 12.32 -7.54
N TRP A 114 11.89 11.58 -6.91
CA TRP A 114 13.28 11.54 -7.32
C TRP A 114 13.73 10.11 -7.58
N ASN A 115 14.41 9.90 -8.69
CA ASN A 115 15.09 8.65 -9.03
C ASN A 115 16.48 8.96 -9.54
N ASN A 116 17.43 8.07 -9.30
CA ASN A 116 18.70 8.14 -10.00
C ASN A 116 18.55 7.68 -11.47
N SER A 117 19.58 7.93 -12.29
CA SER A 117 19.52 7.73 -13.75
C SER A 117 19.27 6.29 -14.20
N ASP A 118 19.66 5.32 -13.41
CA ASP A 118 19.51 3.88 -13.69
C ASP A 118 18.35 3.21 -12.92
N PHE A 119 17.53 4.01 -12.21
CA PHE A 119 16.39 3.55 -11.43
C PHE A 119 16.73 2.45 -10.42
N THR A 120 17.94 2.47 -9.89
CA THR A 120 18.33 1.56 -8.81
C THR A 120 17.94 2.05 -7.44
N LYS A 121 17.67 3.35 -7.32
CA LYS A 121 17.17 3.96 -6.08
C LYS A 121 16.30 5.17 -6.38
N GLY A 122 15.32 5.38 -5.51
CA GLY A 122 14.44 6.53 -5.60
C GLY A 122 13.63 6.71 -4.34
N PHE A 123 13.00 7.87 -4.23
CA PHE A 123 12.03 8.17 -3.20
C PHE A 123 10.93 9.09 -3.71
N THR A 124 9.80 9.06 -3.04
CA THR A 124 8.72 10.02 -3.21
C THR A 124 8.42 10.71 -1.88
N PHE A 125 7.85 11.90 -1.95
CA PHE A 125 7.31 12.60 -0.80
C PHE A 125 6.03 13.33 -1.21
N ALA A 126 4.92 13.04 -0.52
CA ALA A 126 3.59 13.53 -0.84
C ALA A 126 2.92 14.18 0.38
N PRO A 127 2.92 15.52 0.49
CA PRO A 127 2.03 16.24 1.40
C PRO A 127 0.62 16.31 0.80
N MET A 128 -0.38 15.91 1.58
CA MET A 128 -1.76 15.80 1.14
C MET A 128 -2.74 16.37 2.16
N TYR A 129 -3.81 16.97 1.67
CA TYR A 129 -5.04 17.15 2.43
C TYR A 129 -5.78 15.82 2.47
N LYS A 130 -6.26 15.42 3.65
CA LYS A 130 -6.99 14.17 3.89
C LYS A 130 -8.37 14.47 4.47
N TYR A 131 -9.41 14.09 3.76
CA TYR A 131 -10.78 14.11 4.24
C TYR A 131 -11.21 12.69 4.63
N ILE A 132 -11.58 12.50 5.89
CA ILE A 132 -12.05 11.22 6.42
C ILE A 132 -13.55 11.28 6.62
N ALA A 133 -14.31 10.55 5.80
CA ALA A 133 -15.76 10.54 5.86
C ALA A 133 -16.25 9.92 7.19
N LYS A 134 -17.32 10.51 7.77
CA LYS A 134 -17.94 10.07 9.03
C LYS A 134 -17.04 10.15 10.27
N ASN A 135 -15.88 10.82 10.18
CA ASN A 135 -15.04 11.12 11.34
C ASN A 135 -15.52 12.42 11.99
N GLU A 136 -15.43 12.54 13.32
CA GLU A 136 -15.78 13.77 14.05
C GLU A 136 -14.92 14.96 13.64
N SER A 137 -13.68 14.71 13.24
CA SER A 137 -12.76 15.69 12.69
C SER A 137 -12.36 15.29 11.26
N PRO A 138 -13.20 15.56 10.24
CA PRO A 138 -13.02 15.00 8.90
C PRO A 138 -11.86 15.64 8.12
N ASN A 139 -11.46 16.87 8.46
CA ASN A 139 -10.47 17.63 7.72
C ASN A 139 -9.08 17.46 8.37
N ASN A 140 -8.18 16.82 7.67
CA ASN A 140 -6.87 16.44 8.17
C ASN A 140 -5.79 16.65 7.11
N PHE A 141 -4.55 16.27 7.43
CA PHE A 141 -3.45 16.16 6.50
C PHE A 141 -2.80 14.79 6.59
N GLN A 142 -2.09 14.40 5.56
CA GLN A 142 -1.20 13.23 5.53
C GLN A 142 0.09 13.59 4.82
N LEU A 143 1.20 13.09 5.35
CA LEU A 143 2.52 13.11 4.73
C LEU A 143 2.90 11.67 4.45
N THR A 144 3.11 11.33 3.18
CA THR A 144 3.57 10.01 2.77
C THR A 144 4.95 10.10 2.15
N ALA A 145 5.86 9.26 2.60
CA ALA A 145 7.16 9.05 1.98
C ALA A 145 7.30 7.59 1.56
N THR A 146 7.80 7.35 0.34
CA THR A 146 8.14 6.01 -0.12
C THR A 146 9.59 5.97 -0.60
N TRP A 147 10.24 4.80 -0.55
CA TRP A 147 11.60 4.62 -1.03
C TRP A 147 11.83 3.24 -1.62
N TYR A 148 12.81 3.15 -2.47
CA TYR A 148 13.37 1.89 -2.92
C TYR A 148 14.87 1.99 -3.16
N LEU A 149 15.58 0.89 -2.92
CA LEU A 149 16.99 0.72 -3.18
C LEU A 149 17.24 -0.71 -3.65
N HIS A 150 17.63 -0.87 -4.92
CA HIS A 150 18.10 -2.13 -5.48
C HIS A 150 19.62 -2.21 -5.38
N PHE A 151 20.16 -3.32 -4.91
CA PHE A 151 21.60 -3.50 -4.75
C PHE A 151 22.06 -4.92 -5.06
N CYS A 152 23.37 -5.13 -5.12
CA CYS A 152 23.99 -6.39 -5.53
C CYS A 152 23.47 -6.89 -6.90
N GLY A 153 23.37 -6.00 -7.91
CA GLY A 153 22.87 -6.36 -9.24
C GLY A 153 21.40 -6.72 -9.27
N GLY A 154 20.60 -6.16 -8.37
CA GLY A 154 19.16 -6.40 -8.26
C GLY A 154 18.80 -7.72 -7.57
N LYS A 155 19.74 -8.33 -6.85
CA LYS A 155 19.46 -9.51 -6.01
C LYS A 155 18.64 -9.15 -4.78
N TYR A 156 18.83 -7.95 -4.27
CA TYR A 156 18.17 -7.46 -3.07
C TYR A 156 17.52 -6.12 -3.33
N THR A 157 16.40 -5.89 -2.67
CA THR A 157 15.72 -4.59 -2.64
C THR A 157 15.36 -4.25 -1.20
N PHE A 158 15.70 -3.04 -0.78
CA PHE A 158 15.15 -2.41 0.42
C PHE A 158 14.15 -1.34 -0.04
N SER A 159 12.91 -1.49 0.36
CA SER A 159 11.83 -0.57 0.00
C SER A 159 10.92 -0.34 1.19
N GLY A 160 9.95 0.54 1.04
CA GLY A 160 8.93 0.75 2.04
C GLY A 160 8.26 2.10 1.94
N PHE A 161 7.44 2.35 2.93
CA PHE A 161 6.76 3.63 3.09
C PHE A 161 6.77 4.09 4.55
N ALA A 162 6.50 5.37 4.74
CA ALA A 162 6.22 5.98 6.03
C ALA A 162 5.12 7.03 5.86
N ASP A 163 4.07 6.89 6.65
CA ASP A 163 2.94 7.78 6.71
C ASP A 163 2.87 8.48 8.05
N PHE A 164 2.56 9.75 8.01
CA PHE A 164 2.23 10.55 9.19
C PHE A 164 0.98 11.37 8.89
N TRP A 165 -0.08 11.15 9.69
CA TRP A 165 -1.32 11.90 9.50
C TRP A 165 -1.97 12.30 10.81
N ARG A 166 -2.86 13.30 10.71
CA ARG A 166 -3.72 13.66 11.83
C ARG A 166 -5.02 12.90 11.71
N GLU A 167 -5.37 12.19 12.78
CA GLU A 167 -6.66 11.54 12.96
C GLU A 167 -6.92 11.35 14.46
N LYS A 168 -7.97 12.00 14.97
CA LYS A 168 -8.37 11.80 16.37
C LYS A 168 -8.86 10.38 16.57
N HIS A 169 -8.25 9.68 17.49
CA HIS A 169 -8.61 8.31 17.84
C HIS A 169 -8.35 8.06 19.33
N THR A 170 -9.03 7.05 19.86
CA THR A 170 -8.85 6.58 21.24
C THR A 170 -8.14 5.23 21.19
N ASP A 171 -7.06 5.08 21.91
CA ASP A 171 -6.35 3.81 22.00
C ASP A 171 -7.06 2.78 22.87
N ALA A 172 -6.53 1.56 22.96
CA ALA A 172 -7.09 0.47 23.77
C ALA A 172 -7.09 0.76 25.29
N LYS A 173 -6.35 1.76 25.76
CA LYS A 173 -6.30 2.18 27.16
C LYS A 173 -7.32 3.27 27.48
N GLY A 174 -7.96 3.84 26.44
CA GLY A 174 -8.89 4.95 26.57
C GLY A 174 -8.24 6.33 26.41
N ASP A 175 -6.94 6.40 26.09
CA ASP A 175 -6.23 7.65 25.89
C ASP A 175 -6.50 8.21 24.49
N MET A 176 -6.75 9.52 24.41
CA MET A 176 -7.04 10.20 23.15
C MET A 176 -5.75 10.67 22.48
N HIS A 177 -5.57 10.31 21.22
CA HIS A 177 -4.47 10.71 20.38
C HIS A 177 -4.96 11.46 19.15
N GLU A 178 -4.12 12.34 18.58
CA GLU A 178 -4.47 13.12 17.40
C GLU A 178 -3.63 12.78 16.17
N TYR A 179 -2.52 12.07 16.34
CA TYR A 179 -1.58 11.79 15.26
C TYR A 179 -1.27 10.31 15.18
N ILE A 180 -1.10 9.84 13.98
CA ILE A 180 -0.72 8.45 13.68
C ILE A 180 0.56 8.50 12.83
N PHE A 181 1.51 7.65 13.19
CA PHE A 181 2.67 7.33 12.38
C PHE A 181 2.67 5.85 12.07
N MET A 182 2.81 5.51 10.80
CA MET A 182 2.92 4.13 10.32
C MET A 182 4.11 4.03 9.37
N SER A 183 4.85 2.95 9.45
CA SER A 183 5.94 2.69 8.52
C SER A 183 6.13 1.19 8.34
N GLU A 184 6.37 0.80 7.10
CA GLU A 184 6.63 -0.59 6.73
C GLU A 184 7.91 -0.67 5.88
N PRO A 185 9.09 -0.79 6.51
CA PRO A 185 10.31 -1.12 5.80
C PRO A 185 10.32 -2.59 5.37
N GLN A 186 10.63 -2.85 4.11
CA GLN A 186 10.60 -4.18 3.49
C GLN A 186 11.97 -4.54 2.94
N PHE A 187 12.37 -5.80 3.10
CA PHE A 187 13.57 -6.36 2.51
C PHE A 187 13.22 -7.53 1.60
N TRP A 188 13.57 -7.42 0.32
CA TRP A 188 13.23 -8.40 -0.70
C TRP A 188 14.46 -9.11 -1.22
N VAL A 189 14.31 -10.40 -1.48
CA VAL A 189 15.31 -11.25 -2.12
C VAL A 189 14.75 -11.72 -3.46
N ASN A 190 15.41 -11.33 -4.56
CA ASN A 190 15.01 -11.76 -5.90
C ASN A 190 15.64 -13.12 -6.22
N LEU A 191 14.89 -14.19 -5.99
CA LEU A 191 15.37 -15.56 -6.19
C LEU A 191 15.77 -15.84 -7.64
N ASN A 192 15.14 -15.18 -8.63
CA ASN A 192 15.49 -15.35 -10.05
C ASN A 192 16.91 -14.87 -10.40
N LYS A 193 17.57 -14.13 -9.53
CA LYS A 193 18.95 -13.64 -9.69
C LYS A 193 20.01 -14.60 -9.13
N PHE A 194 19.61 -15.73 -8.56
CA PHE A 194 20.52 -16.76 -8.04
C PHE A 194 20.54 -17.95 -8.97
N LYS A 195 21.76 -18.41 -9.33
CA LYS A 195 21.98 -19.50 -10.28
C LYS A 195 21.73 -20.85 -9.62
N HIS A 196 20.72 -21.32 -9.24
CA HIS A 196 20.43 -22.64 -8.64
C HIS A 196 19.19 -22.64 -7.70
N VAL A 197 18.32 -21.65 -7.86
CA VAL A 197 17.02 -21.66 -7.19
C VAL A 197 15.92 -21.79 -8.27
#